data_5c28e0e03caa4efe4760813bc2f1ee88
#
_entry.id   5c28e0e03caa4efe4760813bc2f1ee88
#
_cell.length_a   1.000
_cell.length_b   1.000
_cell.length_c   1.000
_cell.angle_alpha   90.00
_cell.angle_beta   90.00
_cell.angle_gamma   90.00
#
_symmetry.space_group_name_H-M   'P 1'
#
loop_
_entity.id
_entity.type
_entity.pdbx_description
1 polymer ?
#
loop_
_entity_poly.entity_id
_entity_poly.type
_entity_poly.pdbx_seq_one_letter_code
_entity_poly.pdbx_strand_id
1 'polypeptide(L)'
;KILVFGPRDRYDVYRPPFADEMPVELVFRRPDQTYVQAAQENADARIIFVDAITDVGPDVMDQLPELKMIHSEGVGYNCIDCQAARERGIYVCNNKGCNAESVAEHTIMLMLMALRFGIPGHNAVIQGQQIQMKQKAIAAHAPGLFQCAVGLVGFGDTAQATARRLASFGCKLYYY
;
A
#
# COMPACT_ATOMS: atom_id res chain seq x y z
N LYS A 1 0.69 25.50 -5.57
CA LYS A 1 0.29 24.97 -4.25
C LYS A 1 -0.17 23.53 -4.38
N ILE A 2 0.25 22.68 -3.44
CA ILE A 2 -0.19 21.29 -3.28
C ILE A 2 -0.89 21.20 -1.92
N LEU A 3 -2.14 20.75 -1.93
CA LEU A 3 -2.90 20.45 -0.71
C LEU A 3 -2.69 18.97 -0.35
N VAL A 4 -2.19 18.73 0.85
CA VAL A 4 -1.87 17.40 1.35
C VAL A 4 -2.90 16.98 2.39
N PHE A 5 -3.59 15.87 2.15
CA PHE A 5 -4.61 15.34 3.07
C PHE A 5 -4.01 14.44 4.16
N GLY A 6 -2.84 13.88 3.90
CA GLY A 6 -2.09 13.08 4.88
C GLY A 6 -1.47 13.90 6.01
N PRO A 7 -1.03 13.24 7.10
CA PRO A 7 -0.41 13.91 8.23
C PRO A 7 1.01 14.41 7.91
N ARG A 8 1.37 15.57 8.45
CA ARG A 8 2.63 16.26 8.16
C ARG A 8 3.87 15.44 8.59
N ASP A 9 3.81 14.80 9.75
CA ASP A 9 4.92 14.00 10.30
C ASP A 9 5.39 12.91 9.35
N ARG A 10 4.48 12.32 8.58
CA ARG A 10 4.81 11.34 7.54
C ARG A 10 5.67 11.95 6.43
N TYR A 11 5.38 13.17 6.02
CA TYR A 11 6.15 13.87 4.99
C TYR A 11 7.53 14.31 5.50
N ASP A 12 7.62 14.74 6.74
CA ASP A 12 8.87 15.16 7.35
C ASP A 12 9.88 14.00 7.43
N VAL A 13 9.40 12.75 7.63
CA VAL A 13 10.26 11.55 7.64
C VAL A 13 10.81 11.21 6.25
N TYR A 14 10.01 11.40 5.19
CA TYR A 14 10.36 10.98 3.83
C TYR A 14 10.75 12.15 2.91
N ARG A 15 10.96 13.33 3.49
CA ARG A 15 11.29 14.54 2.73
C ARG A 15 12.65 14.39 2.02
N PRO A 16 12.69 14.50 0.68
CA PRO A 16 13.96 14.43 -0.03
C PRO A 16 14.80 15.67 0.22
N PRO A 17 16.14 15.60 0.20
CA PRO A 17 17.03 16.73 0.47
C PRO A 17 16.79 17.96 -0.42
N PHE A 18 16.33 17.76 -1.66
CA PHE A 18 16.06 18.83 -2.63
C PHE A 18 14.66 19.45 -2.48
N ALA A 19 13.85 19.00 -1.52
CA ALA A 19 12.47 19.49 -1.38
C ALA A 19 12.40 20.99 -1.06
N ASP A 20 13.41 21.53 -0.38
CA ASP A 20 13.49 22.96 -0.06
C ASP A 20 13.88 23.84 -1.27
N GLU A 21 14.46 23.24 -2.29
CA GLU A 21 14.84 23.92 -3.54
C GLU A 21 13.69 23.99 -4.54
N MET A 22 12.62 23.22 -4.31
CA MET A 22 11.46 23.20 -5.19
C MET A 22 10.57 24.41 -4.93
N PRO A 23 10.14 25.14 -5.97
CA PRO A 23 9.23 26.28 -5.84
C PRO A 23 7.78 25.81 -5.63
N VAL A 24 7.57 24.94 -4.63
CA VAL A 24 6.29 24.28 -4.35
C VAL A 24 5.88 24.55 -2.91
N GLU A 25 4.70 25.11 -2.74
CA GLU A 25 4.07 25.27 -1.43
C GLU A 25 3.28 24.01 -1.07
N LEU A 26 3.64 23.32 0.02
CA LEU A 26 2.89 22.22 0.61
C LEU A 26 2.02 22.75 1.75
N VAL A 27 0.72 22.60 1.63
CA VAL A 27 -0.25 22.93 2.67
C VAL A 27 -0.91 21.66 3.17
N PHE A 28 -0.85 21.42 4.48
CA PHE A 28 -1.38 20.23 5.10
C PHE A 28 -2.75 20.49 5.71
N ARG A 29 -3.69 19.55 5.48
CA ARG A 29 -4.97 19.56 6.17
C ARG A 29 -4.75 19.46 7.68
N ARG A 30 -5.42 20.31 8.44
CA ARG A 30 -5.41 20.23 9.91
C ARG A 30 -6.30 19.07 10.38
N PRO A 31 -5.97 18.41 11.51
CA PRO A 31 -6.76 17.28 12.04
C PRO A 31 -8.24 17.61 12.33
N ASP A 32 -8.54 18.85 12.68
CA ASP A 32 -9.87 19.36 12.99
C ASP A 32 -10.74 19.71 11.78
N GLN A 33 -10.14 19.73 10.57
CA GLN A 33 -10.84 20.05 9.33
C GLN A 33 -11.39 18.80 8.65
N THR A 34 -12.53 18.94 7.99
CA THR A 34 -12.97 18.01 6.95
C THR A 34 -12.14 18.22 5.67
N TYR A 35 -12.15 17.27 4.74
CA TYR A 35 -11.47 17.40 3.45
C TYR A 35 -12.05 18.54 2.62
N VAL A 36 -13.37 18.74 2.67
CA VAL A 36 -14.08 19.85 2.01
C VAL A 36 -13.65 21.20 2.59
N GLN A 37 -13.57 21.33 3.91
CA GLN A 37 -13.09 22.58 4.54
C GLN A 37 -11.65 22.90 4.18
N ALA A 38 -10.77 21.87 4.17
CA ALA A 38 -9.38 22.05 3.75
C ALA A 38 -9.28 22.52 2.29
N ALA A 39 -10.11 21.96 1.41
CA ALA A 39 -10.20 22.38 0.02
C ALA A 39 -10.70 23.84 -0.11
N GLN A 40 -11.77 24.22 0.61
CA GLN A 40 -12.31 25.58 0.60
C GLN A 40 -11.29 26.63 1.04
N GLU A 41 -10.53 26.36 2.10
CA GLU A 41 -9.51 27.27 2.59
C GLU A 41 -8.28 27.38 1.65
N ASN A 42 -8.15 26.43 0.70
CA ASN A 42 -7.03 26.35 -0.25
C ASN A 42 -7.53 26.26 -1.71
N ALA A 43 -8.52 27.06 -2.07
CA ALA A 43 -9.17 27.03 -3.38
C ALA A 43 -8.21 27.24 -4.58
N ASP A 44 -7.03 27.80 -4.34
CA ASP A 44 -5.94 28.01 -5.30
C ASP A 44 -5.01 26.80 -5.44
N ALA A 45 -5.27 25.70 -4.72
CA ALA A 45 -4.45 24.50 -4.85
C ALA A 45 -4.68 23.81 -6.22
N ARG A 46 -3.58 23.49 -6.87
CA ARG A 46 -3.59 22.87 -8.20
C ARG A 46 -3.39 21.35 -8.16
N ILE A 47 -2.93 20.83 -7.02
CA ILE A 47 -2.66 19.41 -6.82
C ILE A 47 -3.17 19.02 -5.44
N ILE A 48 -3.76 17.84 -5.34
CA ILE A 48 -4.03 17.15 -4.09
C ILE A 48 -3.11 15.95 -3.97
N PHE A 49 -2.46 15.77 -2.82
CA PHE A 49 -1.86 14.52 -2.38
C PHE A 49 -2.76 13.85 -1.34
N VAL A 50 -3.08 12.59 -1.57
CA VAL A 50 -4.03 11.83 -0.74
C VAL A 50 -3.54 10.40 -0.57
N ASP A 51 -3.80 9.80 0.59
CA ASP A 51 -3.55 8.38 0.77
C ASP A 51 -4.57 7.52 -0.02
N ALA A 52 -4.32 6.21 -0.09
CA ALA A 52 -5.14 5.30 -0.90
C ALA A 52 -6.52 4.98 -0.30
N ILE A 53 -6.82 5.47 0.92
CA ILE A 53 -8.05 5.15 1.67
C ILE A 53 -8.95 6.36 1.93
N THR A 54 -8.51 7.56 1.57
CA THR A 54 -9.29 8.79 1.73
C THR A 54 -10.20 9.02 0.54
N ASP A 55 -11.48 9.22 0.80
CA ASP A 55 -12.45 9.52 -0.26
C ASP A 55 -12.26 10.94 -0.80
N VAL A 56 -12.17 11.03 -2.12
CA VAL A 56 -12.13 12.30 -2.86
C VAL A 56 -13.20 12.28 -3.94
N GLY A 57 -14.33 12.89 -3.62
CA GLY A 57 -15.50 13.01 -4.49
C GLY A 57 -15.66 14.40 -5.09
N PRO A 58 -16.79 14.60 -5.80
CA PRO A 58 -17.17 15.90 -6.40
C PRO A 58 -17.21 17.02 -5.38
N ASP A 59 -17.66 16.76 -4.16
CA ASP A 59 -17.76 17.71 -3.05
C ASP A 59 -16.43 18.38 -2.68
N VAL A 60 -15.33 17.63 -2.76
CA VAL A 60 -13.97 18.15 -2.57
C VAL A 60 -13.47 18.84 -3.83
N MET A 61 -13.66 18.22 -5.02
CA MET A 61 -13.17 18.74 -6.29
C MET A 61 -13.78 20.10 -6.63
N ASP A 62 -15.08 20.29 -6.34
CA ASP A 62 -15.81 21.52 -6.64
C ASP A 62 -15.34 22.73 -5.80
N GLN A 63 -14.61 22.50 -4.71
CA GLN A 63 -13.99 23.56 -3.91
C GLN A 63 -12.66 24.06 -4.50
N LEU A 64 -12.11 23.39 -5.49
CA LEU A 64 -10.77 23.61 -6.04
C LEU A 64 -10.83 23.93 -7.54
N PRO A 65 -11.24 25.13 -7.94
CA PRO A 65 -11.43 25.49 -9.36
C PRO A 65 -10.12 25.42 -10.18
N GLU A 66 -8.97 25.53 -9.53
CA GLU A 66 -7.65 25.43 -10.17
C GLU A 66 -7.06 24.01 -10.17
N LEU A 67 -7.78 23.01 -9.64
CA LEU A 67 -7.28 21.64 -9.50
C LEU A 67 -6.97 21.01 -10.86
N LYS A 68 -5.76 20.47 -11.01
CA LYS A 68 -5.27 19.81 -12.22
C LYS A 68 -4.94 18.35 -12.01
N MET A 69 -4.56 17.96 -10.78
CA MET A 69 -4.14 16.60 -10.49
C MET A 69 -4.51 16.18 -9.07
N ILE A 70 -4.94 14.93 -8.94
CA ILE A 70 -5.08 14.21 -7.68
C ILE A 70 -4.08 13.08 -7.72
N HIS A 71 -3.14 13.04 -6.76
CA HIS A 71 -2.13 11.99 -6.65
C HIS A 71 -2.40 11.13 -5.43
N SER A 72 -2.71 9.84 -5.67
CA SER A 72 -2.70 8.85 -4.61
C SER A 72 -1.27 8.49 -4.24
N GLU A 73 -0.90 8.65 -2.98
CA GLU A 73 0.43 8.31 -2.45
C GLU A 73 0.67 6.80 -2.40
N GLY A 74 -0.39 6.03 -2.50
CA GLY A 74 -0.36 4.57 -2.59
C GLY A 74 -0.55 4.05 -4.01
N VAL A 75 -0.67 2.73 -4.12
CA VAL A 75 -1.03 2.04 -5.36
C VAL A 75 -2.54 2.12 -5.61
N GLY A 76 -3.36 2.02 -4.55
CA GLY A 76 -4.81 2.11 -4.62
C GLY A 76 -5.28 3.53 -4.93
N TYR A 77 -6.34 3.65 -5.71
CA TYR A 77 -7.02 4.92 -6.03
C TYR A 77 -8.55 4.75 -6.06
N ASN A 78 -9.06 3.67 -5.50
CA ASN A 78 -10.49 3.32 -5.54
C ASN A 78 -11.38 4.32 -4.79
N CYS A 79 -10.80 5.07 -3.84
CA CYS A 79 -11.48 6.12 -3.08
C CYS A 79 -11.51 7.47 -3.80
N ILE A 80 -10.89 7.57 -5.00
CA ILE A 80 -10.96 8.77 -5.84
C ILE A 80 -12.04 8.55 -6.90
N ASP A 81 -13.02 9.45 -6.98
CA ASP A 81 -14.01 9.42 -8.06
C ASP A 81 -13.35 9.84 -9.39
N CYS A 82 -12.80 8.83 -10.09
CA CYS A 82 -12.09 9.03 -11.34
C CYS A 82 -13.01 9.54 -12.47
N GLN A 83 -14.32 9.24 -12.42
CA GLN A 83 -15.26 9.76 -13.40
C GLN A 83 -15.50 11.25 -13.18
N ALA A 84 -15.79 11.64 -11.93
CA ALA A 84 -15.96 13.05 -11.58
C ALA A 84 -14.69 13.88 -11.87
N ALA A 85 -13.50 13.31 -11.62
CA ALA A 85 -12.23 13.94 -11.97
C ALA A 85 -12.08 14.13 -13.48
N ARG A 86 -12.40 13.10 -14.27
CA ARG A 86 -12.35 13.16 -15.74
C ARG A 86 -13.28 14.22 -16.32
N GLU A 87 -14.51 14.32 -15.82
CA GLU A 87 -15.50 15.32 -16.24
C GLU A 87 -15.03 16.75 -16.00
N ARG A 88 -14.15 16.95 -14.99
CA ARG A 88 -13.54 18.23 -14.63
C ARG A 88 -12.15 18.48 -15.26
N GLY A 89 -11.68 17.55 -16.09
CA GLY A 89 -10.34 17.64 -16.70
C GLY A 89 -9.19 17.50 -15.68
N ILE A 90 -9.43 16.79 -14.56
CA ILE A 90 -8.46 16.56 -13.50
C ILE A 90 -7.76 15.21 -13.74
N TYR A 91 -6.44 15.20 -13.75
CA TYR A 91 -5.65 13.97 -13.84
C TYR A 91 -5.62 13.23 -12.52
N VAL A 92 -5.80 11.90 -12.55
CA VAL A 92 -5.62 11.02 -11.39
C VAL A 92 -4.37 10.18 -11.60
N CYS A 93 -3.44 10.25 -10.65
CA CYS A 93 -2.18 9.53 -10.66
C CYS A 93 -2.04 8.68 -9.39
N ASN A 94 -1.21 7.64 -9.45
CA ASN A 94 -0.90 6.79 -8.29
C ASN A 94 0.58 6.35 -8.31
N ASN A 95 1.04 5.75 -7.22
CA ASN A 95 2.38 5.18 -7.08
C ASN A 95 2.42 3.69 -7.47
N LYS A 96 2.00 3.38 -8.71
CA LYS A 96 2.02 2.00 -9.20
C LYS A 96 3.40 1.34 -9.02
N GLY A 97 3.41 0.16 -8.42
CA GLY A 97 4.62 -0.65 -8.25
C GLY A 97 5.54 -0.27 -7.10
N CYS A 98 5.36 0.88 -6.44
CA CYS A 98 6.29 1.39 -5.43
C CYS A 98 6.52 0.45 -4.24
N ASN A 99 5.53 -0.35 -3.87
CA ASN A 99 5.59 -1.29 -2.74
C ASN A 99 5.65 -2.77 -3.17
N ALA A 100 5.76 -3.06 -4.48
CA ALA A 100 5.65 -4.41 -5.01
C ALA A 100 6.68 -5.37 -4.39
N GLU A 101 7.92 -4.93 -4.23
CA GLU A 101 9.00 -5.72 -3.64
C GLU A 101 8.76 -6.03 -2.17
N SER A 102 8.37 -5.02 -1.37
CA SER A 102 8.07 -5.19 0.06
C SER A 102 6.85 -6.09 0.29
N VAL A 103 5.81 -5.93 -0.52
CA VAL A 103 4.61 -6.80 -0.45
C VAL A 103 4.95 -8.23 -0.85
N ALA A 104 5.81 -8.43 -1.84
CA ALA A 104 6.27 -9.76 -2.23
C ALA A 104 7.05 -10.46 -1.10
N GLU A 105 7.93 -9.74 -0.40
CA GLU A 105 8.66 -10.27 0.76
C GLU A 105 7.70 -10.66 1.89
N HIS A 106 6.76 -9.77 2.22
CA HIS A 106 5.75 -10.05 3.22
C HIS A 106 4.88 -11.26 2.84
N THR A 107 4.51 -11.41 1.57
CA THR A 107 3.76 -12.55 1.05
C THR A 107 4.50 -13.86 1.29
N ILE A 108 5.79 -13.92 0.98
CA ILE A 108 6.61 -15.12 1.21
C ILE A 108 6.75 -15.40 2.70
N MET A 109 6.96 -14.38 3.52
CA MET A 109 6.99 -14.52 4.97
C MET A 109 5.69 -15.18 5.48
N LEU A 110 4.53 -14.70 5.04
CA LEU A 110 3.23 -15.28 5.43
C LEU A 110 3.08 -16.73 4.96
N MET A 111 3.51 -17.06 3.72
CA MET A 111 3.52 -18.44 3.21
C MET A 111 4.37 -19.34 4.11
N LEU A 112 5.57 -18.93 4.44
CA LEU A 112 6.48 -19.69 5.32
C LEU A 112 5.91 -19.81 6.73
N MET A 113 5.35 -18.74 7.29
CA MET A 113 4.73 -18.76 8.62
C MET A 113 3.54 -19.71 8.68
N ALA A 114 2.71 -19.74 7.62
CA ALA A 114 1.58 -20.66 7.54
C ALA A 114 2.04 -22.13 7.45
N LEU A 115 2.96 -22.41 6.52
CA LEU A 115 3.47 -23.77 6.31
C LEU A 115 4.29 -24.32 7.50
N ARG A 116 4.99 -23.47 8.22
CA ARG A 116 5.90 -23.84 9.31
C ARG A 116 5.33 -23.58 10.70
N PHE A 117 4.03 -23.30 10.80
CA PHE A 117 3.37 -22.98 12.09
C PHE A 117 4.07 -21.83 12.86
N GLY A 118 4.47 -20.76 12.17
CA GLY A 118 5.28 -19.69 12.76
C GLY A 118 4.68 -19.12 14.04
N ILE A 119 3.44 -18.66 14.01
CA ILE A 119 2.76 -18.10 15.20
C ILE A 119 2.42 -19.16 16.24
N PRO A 120 1.78 -20.31 15.90
CA PRO A 120 1.56 -21.35 16.89
C PRO A 120 2.84 -21.90 17.53
N GLY A 121 3.92 -22.01 16.73
CA GLY A 121 5.22 -22.44 17.21
C GLY A 121 5.84 -21.46 18.21
N HIS A 122 5.81 -20.18 17.88
CA HIS A 122 6.27 -19.10 18.77
C HIS A 122 5.52 -19.14 20.12
N ASN A 123 4.19 -19.18 20.07
CA ASN A 123 3.36 -19.20 21.28
C ASN A 123 3.63 -20.47 22.14
N ALA A 124 3.81 -21.62 21.51
CA ALA A 124 4.13 -22.84 22.19
C ALA A 124 5.50 -22.79 22.91
N VAL A 125 6.49 -22.14 22.30
CA VAL A 125 7.82 -21.94 22.92
C VAL A 125 7.71 -21.07 24.17
N ILE A 126 6.98 -19.95 24.10
CA ILE A 126 6.76 -19.06 25.26
C ILE A 126 6.06 -19.79 26.40
N GLN A 127 5.16 -20.75 26.09
CA GLN A 127 4.41 -21.53 27.07
C GLN A 127 5.14 -22.79 27.53
N GLY A 128 6.39 -23.05 27.11
CA GLY A 128 7.15 -24.26 27.45
C GLY A 128 6.61 -25.54 26.77
N GLN A 129 5.82 -25.39 25.70
CA GLN A 129 5.13 -26.49 24.99
C GLN A 129 5.78 -26.84 23.65
N GLN A 130 7.06 -26.53 23.46
CA GLN A 130 7.76 -26.72 22.18
C GLN A 130 7.78 -28.18 21.72
N ILE A 131 7.84 -29.17 22.67
CA ILE A 131 7.85 -30.59 22.31
C ILE A 131 6.53 -31.03 21.76
N GLN A 132 5.42 -30.64 22.39
CA GLN A 132 4.05 -30.94 21.92
C GLN A 132 3.81 -30.30 20.54
N MET A 133 4.28 -29.06 20.34
CA MET A 133 4.15 -28.38 19.06
C MET A 133 4.96 -29.07 17.95
N LYS A 134 6.18 -29.52 18.25
CA LYS A 134 7.01 -30.32 17.35
C LYS A 134 6.28 -31.61 16.92
N GLN A 135 5.71 -32.35 17.87
CA GLN A 135 4.95 -33.57 17.59
C GLN A 135 3.74 -33.29 16.70
N LYS A 136 3.01 -32.21 16.97
CA LYS A 136 1.88 -31.76 16.16
C LYS A 136 2.31 -31.42 14.72
N ALA A 137 3.40 -30.69 14.56
CA ALA A 137 3.92 -30.32 13.25
C ALA A 137 4.35 -31.55 12.41
N ILE A 138 4.97 -32.54 13.07
CA ILE A 138 5.36 -33.82 12.44
C ILE A 138 4.09 -34.58 12.00
N ALA A 139 3.10 -34.71 12.89
CA ALA A 139 1.84 -35.40 12.58
C ALA A 139 1.05 -34.74 11.46
N ALA A 140 1.13 -33.43 11.32
CA ALA A 140 0.48 -32.68 10.25
C ALA A 140 1.18 -32.82 8.88
N HIS A 141 2.31 -33.50 8.80
CA HIS A 141 3.11 -33.63 7.57
C HIS A 141 3.33 -32.29 6.85
N ALA A 142 3.61 -31.22 7.61
CA ALA A 142 3.74 -29.86 7.09
C ALA A 142 4.77 -29.77 5.96
N PRO A 143 4.38 -29.45 4.71
CA PRO A 143 5.29 -29.42 3.58
C PRO A 143 6.28 -28.24 3.68
N GLY A 144 7.45 -28.40 3.10
CA GLY A 144 8.28 -27.25 2.75
C GLY A 144 7.73 -26.52 1.52
N LEU A 145 8.03 -25.23 1.40
CA LEU A 145 7.57 -24.45 0.24
C LEU A 145 8.05 -25.06 -1.09
N PHE A 146 9.23 -25.69 -1.12
CA PHE A 146 9.78 -26.39 -2.29
C PHE A 146 8.94 -27.58 -2.77
N GLN A 147 8.06 -28.13 -1.92
CA GLN A 147 7.14 -29.23 -2.24
C GLN A 147 5.78 -28.71 -2.73
N CYS A 148 5.55 -27.41 -2.66
CA CYS A 148 4.26 -26.82 -2.96
C CYS A 148 4.13 -26.44 -4.43
N ALA A 149 2.86 -26.36 -4.88
CA ALA A 149 2.47 -25.64 -6.06
C ALA A 149 1.83 -24.31 -5.61
N VAL A 150 2.33 -23.19 -6.12
CA VAL A 150 1.84 -21.86 -5.78
C VAL A 150 1.11 -21.28 -6.98
N GLY A 151 -0.16 -20.93 -6.78
CA GLY A 151 -0.97 -20.22 -7.77
C GLY A 151 -0.98 -18.70 -7.49
N LEU A 152 -0.74 -17.91 -8.52
CA LEU A 152 -0.81 -16.45 -8.49
C LEU A 152 -2.06 -16.00 -9.26
N VAL A 153 -3.04 -15.43 -8.57
CA VAL A 153 -4.23 -14.85 -9.19
C VAL A 153 -3.94 -13.39 -9.54
N GLY A 154 -3.80 -13.12 -10.85
CA GLY A 154 -3.22 -11.89 -11.38
C GLY A 154 -1.69 -11.95 -11.44
N PHE A 155 -1.09 -11.30 -12.47
CA PHE A 155 0.36 -11.30 -12.68
C PHE A 155 0.91 -9.87 -12.89
N GLY A 156 0.46 -8.95 -12.02
CA GLY A 156 0.96 -7.57 -11.94
C GLY A 156 2.30 -7.46 -11.18
N ASP A 157 2.72 -6.24 -10.87
CA ASP A 157 4.03 -5.93 -10.29
C ASP A 157 4.34 -6.77 -9.03
N THR A 158 3.40 -6.87 -8.10
CA THR A 158 3.55 -7.65 -6.86
C THR A 158 3.68 -9.15 -7.14
N ALA A 159 2.84 -9.70 -8.02
CA ALA A 159 2.88 -11.12 -8.35
C ALA A 159 4.19 -11.48 -9.07
N GLN A 160 4.66 -10.64 -9.98
CA GLN A 160 5.95 -10.82 -10.64
C GLN A 160 7.13 -10.76 -9.65
N ALA A 161 7.10 -9.80 -8.71
CA ALA A 161 8.11 -9.69 -7.66
C ALA A 161 8.10 -10.94 -6.75
N THR A 162 6.91 -11.45 -6.41
CA THR A 162 6.72 -12.68 -5.65
C THR A 162 7.24 -13.90 -6.42
N ALA A 163 6.89 -14.03 -7.70
CA ALA A 163 7.31 -15.14 -8.54
C ALA A 163 8.84 -15.23 -8.67
N ARG A 164 9.52 -14.09 -8.88
CA ARG A 164 10.99 -14.05 -8.93
C ARG A 164 11.63 -14.62 -7.67
N ARG A 165 11.09 -14.31 -6.50
CA ARG A 165 11.59 -14.83 -5.22
C ARG A 165 11.23 -16.31 -5.01
N LEU A 166 10.02 -16.69 -5.35
CA LEU A 166 9.56 -18.09 -5.22
C LEU A 166 10.34 -19.05 -6.11
N ALA A 167 10.87 -18.59 -7.23
CA ALA A 167 11.72 -19.40 -8.10
C ALA A 167 12.93 -19.99 -7.37
N SER A 168 13.52 -19.27 -6.41
CA SER A 168 14.64 -19.75 -5.61
C SER A 168 14.26 -20.83 -4.59
N PHE A 169 12.98 -20.96 -4.25
CA PHE A 169 12.49 -22.02 -3.36
C PHE A 169 12.26 -23.35 -4.10
N GLY A 170 12.30 -23.38 -5.42
CA GLY A 170 12.10 -24.61 -6.21
C GLY A 170 10.65 -25.12 -6.24
N CYS A 171 9.68 -24.32 -5.81
CA CYS A 171 8.26 -24.65 -5.90
C CYS A 171 7.75 -24.53 -7.35
N LYS A 172 6.63 -25.22 -7.67
CA LYS A 172 5.96 -25.03 -8.95
C LYS A 172 5.12 -23.76 -8.91
N LEU A 173 5.22 -22.95 -9.97
CA LEU A 173 4.48 -21.68 -10.09
C LEU A 173 3.43 -21.78 -11.21
N TYR A 174 2.25 -21.30 -10.91
CA TYR A 174 1.15 -21.14 -11.85
C TYR A 174 0.59 -19.73 -11.72
N TYR A 175 0.08 -19.17 -12.80
CA TYR A 175 -0.59 -17.85 -12.77
C TYR A 175 -1.79 -17.84 -13.72
N TYR A 176 -2.72 -16.95 -13.40
CA TYR A 176 -3.92 -16.67 -14.19
C TYR A 176 -4.06 -15.16 -14.40
#